data_89faca8155960a43d39eec8031929563
#
_entry.id   89faca8155960a43d39eec8031929563
#
_cell.length_a   1.000
_cell.length_b   1.000
_cell.length_c   1.000
_cell.angle_alpha   90.00
_cell.angle_beta   90.00
_cell.angle_gamma   90.00
#
_symmetry.space_group_name_H-M   'P 1'
#
loop_
_entity.id
_entity.type
_entity.pdbx_description
1 polymer ?
#
loop_
_entity_poly.entity_id
_entity_poly.type
_entity_poly.pdbx_seq_one_letter_code
_entity_poly.pdbx_strand_id
1 'polypeptide(L)'
;MKLNFVGMTTIQIKIVNTSANPLPQYATKGSSGMDIRAALDIPLTLRPLERTLVPTGLFVEIPQGYEIQIRPRSGLAIKQGITCLNTPGTIDSDYRGEIKIILINLSSEEQTINPGDRIAQAIIQKTERAEFVQVEFLNNTERAAGGFGHTGKQ
;
A
#
# COMPACT_ATOMS: atom_id res chain seq x y z
N MET A 1 -5.15 -19.57 -20.43
CA MET A 1 -6.02 -20.34 -19.52
C MET A 1 -6.61 -19.35 -18.52
N LYS A 2 -7.91 -18.98 -18.65
CA LYS A 2 -8.58 -18.09 -17.69
C LYS A 2 -8.81 -18.87 -16.39
N LEU A 3 -8.15 -18.48 -15.31
CA LEU A 3 -8.40 -19.02 -13.98
C LEU A 3 -9.75 -18.50 -13.48
N ASN A 4 -10.77 -19.32 -13.52
CA ASN A 4 -12.06 -19.00 -12.90
C ASN A 4 -11.90 -19.10 -11.38
N PHE A 5 -11.88 -17.96 -10.69
CA PHE A 5 -11.95 -17.88 -9.24
C PHE A 5 -13.42 -18.12 -8.83
N VAL A 6 -13.71 -19.28 -8.29
CA VAL A 6 -15.03 -19.57 -7.72
C VAL A 6 -15.19 -18.73 -6.46
N GLY A 7 -16.12 -17.75 -6.49
CA GLY A 7 -16.50 -16.93 -5.34
C GLY A 7 -15.79 -15.60 -5.13
N MET A 8 -14.81 -15.21 -5.97
CA MET A 8 -14.16 -13.90 -5.89
C MET A 8 -14.67 -12.97 -7.00
N THR A 9 -15.14 -11.78 -6.62
CA THR A 9 -15.47 -10.72 -7.58
C THR A 9 -14.20 -10.16 -8.17
N THR A 10 -14.03 -10.24 -9.49
CA THR A 10 -12.92 -9.64 -10.21
C THR A 10 -13.33 -8.27 -10.72
N ILE A 11 -12.51 -7.23 -10.46
CA ILE A 11 -12.69 -5.90 -11.03
C ILE A 11 -11.58 -5.63 -12.05
N GLN A 12 -11.86 -4.79 -13.02
CA GLN A 12 -10.89 -4.35 -14.00
C GLN A 12 -10.34 -2.98 -13.59
N ILE A 13 -9.02 -2.86 -13.53
CA ILE A 13 -8.30 -1.60 -13.31
C ILE A 13 -7.45 -1.35 -14.55
N LYS A 14 -7.68 -0.22 -15.22
CA LYS A 14 -6.83 0.16 -16.35
C LYS A 14 -5.50 0.64 -15.80
N ILE A 15 -4.41 0.27 -16.47
CA ILE A 15 -3.05 0.59 -16.04
C ILE A 15 -2.19 0.99 -17.24
N VAL A 16 -1.41 2.06 -17.05
CA VAL A 16 -0.30 2.43 -17.94
C VAL A 16 0.99 2.12 -17.17
N ASN A 17 1.90 1.44 -17.83
CA ASN A 17 3.24 1.13 -17.30
C ASN A 17 4.28 1.74 -18.22
N THR A 18 5.03 2.72 -17.74
CA THR A 18 6.13 3.38 -18.46
C THR A 18 7.51 2.83 -18.08
N SER A 19 7.55 1.85 -17.12
CA SER A 19 8.79 1.21 -16.69
C SER A 19 9.08 -0.06 -17.50
N ALA A 20 10.30 -0.59 -17.36
CA ALA A 20 10.67 -1.90 -17.89
C ALA A 20 10.22 -3.07 -16.98
N ASN A 21 9.64 -2.78 -15.82
CA ASN A 21 9.18 -3.81 -14.88
C ASN A 21 7.90 -4.50 -15.39
N PRO A 22 7.67 -5.76 -15.04
CA PRO A 22 6.39 -6.42 -15.33
C PRO A 22 5.24 -5.76 -14.55
N LEU A 23 4.01 -5.91 -15.06
CA LEU A 23 2.81 -5.48 -14.34
C LEU A 23 2.70 -6.21 -13.00
N PRO A 24 2.14 -5.54 -11.96
CA PRO A 24 1.84 -6.18 -10.70
C PRO A 24 0.94 -7.41 -10.87
N GLN A 25 1.28 -8.50 -10.19
CA GLN A 25 0.54 -9.77 -10.26
C GLN A 25 0.45 -10.41 -8.89
N TYR A 26 -0.64 -11.13 -8.64
CA TYR A 26 -0.76 -11.99 -7.46
C TYR A 26 0.20 -13.18 -7.57
N ALA A 27 1.04 -13.38 -6.55
CA ALA A 27 2.02 -14.46 -6.55
C ALA A 27 1.36 -15.84 -6.44
N THR A 28 0.25 -15.95 -5.72
CA THR A 28 -0.54 -17.17 -5.54
C THR A 28 -2.04 -16.86 -5.61
N LYS A 29 -2.88 -17.90 -5.73
CA LYS A 29 -4.35 -17.76 -5.71
C LYS A 29 -4.89 -17.15 -4.41
N GLY A 30 -4.19 -17.31 -3.30
CA GLY A 30 -4.57 -16.78 -1.99
C GLY A 30 -3.89 -15.45 -1.64
N SER A 31 -3.04 -14.90 -2.51
CA SER A 31 -2.40 -13.61 -2.26
C SER A 31 -3.43 -12.48 -2.28
N SER A 32 -3.38 -11.59 -1.27
CA SER A 32 -4.21 -10.38 -1.22
C SER A 32 -3.52 -9.17 -1.83
N GLY A 33 -2.19 -9.17 -1.91
CA GLY A 33 -1.37 -8.09 -2.44
C GLY A 33 -0.59 -8.48 -3.68
N MET A 34 -0.28 -7.48 -4.49
CA MET A 34 0.58 -7.57 -5.66
C MET A 34 1.85 -6.76 -5.42
N ASP A 35 3.02 -7.35 -5.67
CA ASP A 35 4.29 -6.64 -5.50
C ASP A 35 4.41 -5.44 -6.45
N ILE A 36 4.86 -4.30 -5.90
CA ILE A 36 5.21 -3.08 -6.64
C ILE A 36 6.73 -2.97 -6.69
N ARG A 37 7.26 -2.65 -7.88
CA ARG A 37 8.69 -2.58 -8.14
C ARG A 37 9.17 -1.16 -8.32
N ALA A 38 10.43 -0.91 -7.92
CA ALA A 38 11.11 0.35 -8.17
C ALA A 38 11.44 0.52 -9.65
N ALA A 39 11.01 1.63 -10.25
CA ALA A 39 11.38 2.04 -11.61
C ALA A 39 12.55 3.02 -11.53
N LEU A 40 13.73 2.49 -11.25
CA LEU A 40 14.98 3.24 -11.14
C LEU A 40 15.90 2.89 -12.31
N ASP A 41 16.71 3.86 -12.73
CA ASP A 41 17.77 3.64 -13.73
C ASP A 41 19.09 3.20 -13.06
N ILE A 42 19.33 3.65 -11.83
CA ILE A 42 20.51 3.34 -11.03
C ILE A 42 20.08 2.98 -9.59
N PRO A 43 20.90 2.25 -8.84
CA PRO A 43 20.64 1.97 -7.43
C PRO A 43 20.49 3.26 -6.61
N LEU A 44 19.54 3.22 -5.67
CA LEU A 44 19.23 4.29 -4.74
C LEU A 44 19.66 3.88 -3.34
N THR A 45 20.53 4.65 -2.70
CA THR A 45 20.96 4.43 -1.31
C THR A 45 20.18 5.32 -0.36
N LEU A 46 19.68 4.74 0.72
CA LEU A 46 18.98 5.41 1.81
C LEU A 46 19.82 5.31 3.08
N ARG A 47 20.24 6.44 3.62
CA ARG A 47 20.89 6.52 4.94
C ARG A 47 19.90 6.22 6.06
N PRO A 48 20.37 5.93 7.28
CA PRO A 48 19.50 5.82 8.44
C PRO A 48 18.58 7.03 8.59
N LEU A 49 17.27 6.80 8.79
CA LEU A 49 16.18 7.77 8.89
C LEU A 49 15.93 8.61 7.63
N GLU A 50 16.64 8.35 6.55
CA GLU A 50 16.38 8.99 5.26
C GLU A 50 15.09 8.44 4.65
N ARG A 51 14.29 9.34 4.06
CA ARG A 51 13.08 9.00 3.30
C ARG A 51 13.19 9.54 1.89
N THR A 52 12.61 8.82 0.95
CA THR A 52 12.57 9.23 -0.44
C THR A 52 11.31 8.76 -1.14
N LEU A 53 11.02 9.40 -2.26
CA LEU A 53 9.91 9.05 -3.14
C LEU A 53 10.44 8.21 -4.30
N VAL A 54 10.11 6.91 -4.32
CA VAL A 54 10.57 5.96 -5.34
C VAL A 54 9.52 5.84 -6.45
N PRO A 55 9.87 6.12 -7.70
CA PRO A 55 8.97 5.97 -8.84
C PRO A 55 8.69 4.48 -9.12
N THR A 56 7.52 4.20 -9.70
CA THR A 56 7.13 2.85 -10.14
C THR A 56 6.85 2.76 -11.63
N GLY A 57 6.67 3.91 -12.30
CA GLY A 57 6.23 3.99 -13.70
C GLY A 57 4.79 3.56 -13.92
N LEU A 58 4.00 3.39 -12.85
CA LEU A 58 2.61 2.91 -12.92
C LEU A 58 1.62 4.05 -12.73
N PHE A 59 0.63 4.10 -13.63
CA PHE A 59 -0.52 5.02 -13.60
C PHE A 59 -1.79 4.18 -13.70
N VAL A 60 -2.82 4.49 -12.93
CA VAL A 60 -4.02 3.66 -12.85
C VAL A 60 -5.31 4.46 -13.00
N GLU A 61 -6.35 3.78 -13.50
CA GLU A 61 -7.73 4.24 -13.45
C GLU A 61 -8.53 3.21 -12.66
N ILE A 62 -8.81 3.54 -11.40
CA ILE A 62 -9.51 2.68 -10.45
C ILE A 62 -11.02 2.96 -10.57
N PRO A 63 -11.90 1.95 -10.65
CA PRO A 63 -13.34 2.15 -10.62
C PRO A 63 -13.79 2.83 -9.33
N GLN A 64 -14.78 3.72 -9.42
CA GLN A 64 -15.41 4.33 -8.25
C GLN A 64 -15.92 3.27 -7.26
N GLY A 65 -15.73 3.52 -5.97
CA GLY A 65 -16.06 2.56 -4.91
C GLY A 65 -14.91 1.60 -4.57
N TYR A 66 -13.73 1.84 -5.16
CA TYR A 66 -12.49 1.11 -4.84
C TYR A 66 -11.34 2.08 -4.67
N GLU A 67 -10.32 1.62 -3.94
CA GLU A 67 -9.01 2.27 -3.78
C GLU A 67 -7.90 1.24 -3.93
N ILE A 68 -6.66 1.70 -4.11
CA ILE A 68 -5.48 0.87 -3.91
C ILE A 68 -4.78 1.32 -2.65
N GLN A 69 -4.54 0.38 -1.73
CA GLN A 69 -3.69 0.61 -0.57
C GLN A 69 -2.28 0.15 -0.85
N ILE A 70 -1.32 1.02 -0.58
CA ILE A 70 0.10 0.69 -0.64
C ILE A 70 0.56 0.30 0.77
N ARG A 71 1.05 -0.91 0.91
CA ARG A 71 1.55 -1.46 2.17
C ARG A 71 3.01 -1.89 2.05
N PRO A 72 3.78 -1.87 3.16
CA PRO A 72 5.15 -2.34 3.15
C PRO A 72 5.23 -3.85 2.94
N ARG A 73 6.41 -4.32 2.59
CA ARG A 73 6.73 -5.74 2.51
C ARG A 73 7.43 -6.18 3.79
N SER A 74 6.90 -7.23 4.41
CA SER A 74 7.43 -7.78 5.67
C SER A 74 8.92 -8.16 5.57
N GLY A 75 9.34 -8.71 4.42
CA GLY A 75 10.73 -9.09 4.20
C GLY A 75 11.69 -7.92 4.19
N LEU A 76 11.33 -6.77 3.60
CA LEU A 76 12.12 -5.55 3.66
C LEU A 76 12.15 -4.96 5.07
N ALA A 77 10.99 -4.93 5.72
CA ALA A 77 10.85 -4.39 7.06
C ALA A 77 11.75 -5.12 8.06
N ILE A 78 11.70 -6.47 8.10
CA ILE A 78 12.46 -7.23 9.11
C ILE A 78 13.96 -7.35 8.77
N LYS A 79 14.33 -7.45 7.49
CA LYS A 79 15.72 -7.69 7.10
C LYS A 79 16.53 -6.42 6.91
N GLN A 80 15.90 -5.34 6.47
CA GLN A 80 16.56 -4.10 6.06
C GLN A 80 16.05 -2.86 6.79
N GLY A 81 15.00 -2.98 7.60
CA GLY A 81 14.39 -1.82 8.25
C GLY A 81 13.73 -0.85 7.27
N ILE A 82 13.50 -1.26 6.01
CA ILE A 82 12.84 -0.44 5.00
C ILE A 82 11.33 -0.63 5.07
N THR A 83 10.59 0.48 5.15
CA THR A 83 9.13 0.46 5.17
C THR A 83 8.54 1.62 4.38
N CYS A 84 7.22 1.58 4.16
CA CYS A 84 6.47 2.72 3.62
C CYS A 84 6.16 3.68 4.77
N LEU A 85 6.62 4.94 4.66
CA LEU A 85 6.47 5.91 5.73
C LEU A 85 5.00 6.25 6.03
N ASN A 86 4.17 6.35 5.00
CA ASN A 86 2.75 6.69 5.09
C ASN A 86 1.83 5.46 5.02
N THR A 87 2.21 4.35 5.61
CA THR A 87 1.44 3.10 5.50
C THR A 87 0.18 3.10 6.37
N PRO A 88 -0.97 2.61 5.83
CA PRO A 88 -1.20 2.30 4.42
C PRO A 88 -1.32 3.56 3.56
N GLY A 89 -0.57 3.62 2.46
CA GLY A 89 -0.72 4.68 1.47
C GLY A 89 -2.03 4.51 0.70
N THR A 90 -2.72 5.59 0.38
CA THR A 90 -4.01 5.56 -0.32
C THR A 90 -3.84 6.08 -1.74
N ILE A 91 -4.31 5.31 -2.73
CA ILE A 91 -4.46 5.74 -4.12
C ILE A 91 -5.95 5.81 -4.42
N ASP A 92 -6.45 7.01 -4.56
CA ASP A 92 -7.86 7.29 -4.79
C ASP A 92 -8.30 6.92 -6.21
N SER A 93 -9.59 6.67 -6.40
CA SER A 93 -10.14 6.27 -7.70
C SER A 93 -10.02 7.35 -8.78
N ASP A 94 -9.93 8.61 -8.42
CA ASP A 94 -9.78 9.77 -9.30
C ASP A 94 -8.32 10.25 -9.45
N TYR A 95 -7.35 9.63 -8.77
CA TYR A 95 -5.93 9.93 -8.95
C TYR A 95 -5.45 9.40 -10.31
N ARG A 96 -4.75 10.25 -11.08
CA ARG A 96 -4.21 9.91 -12.40
C ARG A 96 -2.70 10.11 -12.50
N GLY A 97 -2.05 10.52 -11.41
CA GLY A 97 -0.61 10.64 -11.35
C GLY A 97 0.10 9.29 -11.24
N GLU A 98 1.42 9.33 -11.33
CA GLU A 98 2.26 8.16 -11.10
C GLU A 98 2.12 7.66 -9.65
N ILE A 99 1.94 6.37 -9.48
CA ILE A 99 2.07 5.74 -8.17
C ILE A 99 3.54 5.78 -7.77
N LYS A 100 3.86 6.51 -6.71
CA LYS A 100 5.21 6.58 -6.13
C LYS A 100 5.17 6.10 -4.68
N ILE A 101 6.23 5.43 -4.26
CA ILE A 101 6.33 4.83 -2.92
C ILE A 101 7.22 5.69 -2.05
N ILE A 102 6.70 6.15 -0.92
CA ILE A 102 7.49 6.87 0.09
C ILE A 102 8.16 5.83 0.99
N LEU A 103 9.45 5.57 0.74
CA LEU A 103 10.24 4.66 1.58
C LEU A 103 11.00 5.45 2.65
N ILE A 104 11.19 4.80 3.80
CA ILE A 104 12.07 5.25 4.88
C ILE A 104 12.95 4.10 5.34
N ASN A 105 14.20 4.40 5.66
CA ASN A 105 15.14 3.48 6.28
C ASN A 105 15.14 3.69 7.81
N LEU A 106 14.61 2.73 8.55
CA LEU A 106 14.57 2.72 10.02
C LEU A 106 15.71 1.88 10.64
N SER A 107 16.62 1.35 9.82
CA SER A 107 17.82 0.64 10.30
C SER A 107 18.94 1.61 10.69
N SER A 108 19.97 1.10 11.33
CA SER A 108 21.19 1.85 11.68
C SER A 108 22.22 1.92 10.56
N GLU A 109 21.99 1.26 9.43
CA GLU A 109 22.92 1.13 8.31
C GLU A 109 22.32 1.68 7.02
N GLU A 110 23.17 2.04 6.06
CA GLU A 110 22.72 2.40 4.72
C GLU A 110 22.06 1.19 4.04
N GLN A 111 20.96 1.42 3.35
CA GLN A 111 20.24 0.40 2.59
C GLN A 111 20.16 0.81 1.13
N THR A 112 20.30 -0.15 0.23
CA THR A 112 20.25 0.09 -1.21
C THR A 112 19.01 -0.56 -1.82
N ILE A 113 18.30 0.23 -2.63
CA ILE A 113 17.20 -0.22 -3.49
C ILE A 113 17.73 -0.27 -4.92
N ASN A 114 17.69 -1.43 -5.54
CA ASN A 114 18.12 -1.61 -6.92
C ASN A 114 16.95 -1.43 -7.90
N PRO A 115 17.24 -1.10 -9.18
CA PRO A 115 16.22 -1.13 -10.24
C PRO A 115 15.48 -2.48 -10.25
N GLY A 116 14.14 -2.43 -10.29
CA GLY A 116 13.31 -3.62 -10.32
C GLY A 116 13.05 -4.30 -8.98
N ASP A 117 13.67 -3.83 -7.88
CA ASP A 117 13.40 -4.37 -6.54
C ASP A 117 11.91 -4.22 -6.18
N ARG A 118 11.37 -5.24 -5.51
CA ARG A 118 10.01 -5.23 -4.96
C ARG A 118 10.01 -4.45 -3.66
N ILE A 119 9.47 -3.22 -3.68
CA ILE A 119 9.59 -2.23 -2.59
C ILE A 119 8.33 -2.08 -1.74
N ALA A 120 7.17 -2.47 -2.27
CA ALA A 120 5.88 -2.37 -1.61
C ALA A 120 4.93 -3.44 -2.15
N GLN A 121 3.70 -3.47 -1.64
CA GLN A 121 2.62 -4.25 -2.21
C GLN A 121 1.36 -3.40 -2.34
N ALA A 122 0.62 -3.60 -3.45
CA ALA A 122 -0.67 -2.99 -3.71
C ALA A 122 -1.79 -3.93 -3.33
N ILE A 123 -2.79 -3.43 -2.61
CA ILE A 123 -3.97 -4.19 -2.20
C ILE A 123 -5.21 -3.42 -2.65
N ILE A 124 -6.10 -4.10 -3.38
CA ILE A 124 -7.34 -3.52 -3.83
C ILE A 124 -8.36 -3.60 -2.70
N GLN A 125 -8.95 -2.46 -2.35
CA GLN A 125 -9.96 -2.36 -1.30
C GLN A 125 -11.25 -1.74 -1.86
N LYS A 126 -12.39 -2.25 -1.40
CA LYS A 126 -13.68 -1.60 -1.58
C LYS A 126 -13.81 -0.47 -0.56
N THR A 127 -14.31 0.68 -0.99
CA THR A 127 -14.48 1.84 -0.11
C THR A 127 -15.96 2.14 0.10
N GLU A 128 -16.30 2.50 1.34
CA GLU A 128 -17.61 3.04 1.68
C GLU A 128 -17.51 4.57 1.84
N ARG A 129 -18.56 5.28 1.50
CA ARG A 129 -18.64 6.72 1.76
C ARG A 129 -19.46 6.96 3.00
N ALA A 130 -18.90 7.70 3.95
CA ALA A 130 -19.59 8.13 5.16
C ALA A 130 -20.14 9.56 4.98
N GLU A 131 -21.34 9.79 5.48
CA GLU A 131 -21.92 11.10 5.68
C GLU A 131 -22.00 11.34 7.20
N PHE A 132 -21.35 12.38 7.68
CA PHE A 132 -21.40 12.74 9.11
C PHE A 132 -22.67 13.53 9.41
N VAL A 133 -23.48 13.02 10.33
CA VAL A 133 -24.65 13.72 10.87
C VAL A 133 -24.27 14.22 12.25
N GLN A 134 -24.24 15.55 12.42
CA GLN A 134 -23.98 16.16 13.71
C GLN A 134 -25.17 15.97 14.64
N VAL A 135 -24.91 15.44 15.83
CA VAL A 135 -25.91 15.23 16.88
C VAL A 135 -25.39 15.83 18.19
N GLU A 136 -26.29 16.10 19.12
CA GLU A 136 -25.91 16.60 20.45
C GLU A 136 -25.35 15.49 21.35
N PHE A 137 -25.86 14.28 21.24
CA PHE A 137 -25.48 13.14 22.10
C PHE A 137 -25.29 11.88 21.24
N LEU A 138 -24.35 11.04 21.68
CA LEU A 138 -24.16 9.69 21.16
C LEU A 138 -24.82 8.68 22.13
N ASN A 139 -25.25 7.55 21.60
CA ASN A 139 -25.76 6.46 22.40
C ASN A 139 -24.72 5.92 23.37
N ASN A 140 -25.14 5.57 24.59
CA ASN A 140 -24.26 4.93 25.57
C ASN A 140 -23.89 3.52 25.14
N THR A 141 -22.64 3.13 25.47
CA THR A 141 -22.13 1.77 25.28
C THR A 141 -21.43 1.31 26.56
N GLU A 142 -21.24 0.01 26.72
CA GLU A 142 -20.48 -0.55 27.87
C GLU A 142 -19.05 -0.02 27.91
N ARG A 143 -18.42 0.19 26.76
CA ARG A 143 -17.06 0.73 26.66
C ARG A 143 -17.02 2.23 27.01
N ALA A 144 -18.09 2.96 26.78
CA ALA A 144 -18.20 4.42 26.94
C ALA A 144 -16.96 5.16 26.36
N ALA A 145 -16.28 5.97 27.17
CA ALA A 145 -15.07 6.72 26.79
C ALA A 145 -13.76 5.91 26.98
N GLY A 146 -13.85 4.64 27.33
CA GLY A 146 -12.67 3.81 27.58
C GLY A 146 -11.80 3.62 26.34
N GLY A 147 -10.54 4.04 26.40
CA GLY A 147 -9.53 3.94 25.35
C GLY A 147 -8.12 3.92 25.92
N PHE A 148 -7.11 4.00 25.05
CA PHE A 148 -5.70 4.10 25.42
C PHE A 148 -5.22 3.05 26.43
N GLY A 149 -5.70 1.80 26.29
CA GLY A 149 -5.29 0.69 27.14
C GLY A 149 -6.07 0.56 28.47
N HIS A 150 -7.29 1.12 28.56
CA HIS A 150 -8.13 1.05 29.77
C HIS A 150 -8.46 -0.39 30.21
N THR A 151 -8.29 -1.40 29.34
CA THR A 151 -8.44 -2.83 29.66
C THR A 151 -7.17 -3.44 30.28
N GLY A 152 -6.11 -2.64 30.47
CA GLY A 152 -4.84 -3.12 31.05
C GLY A 152 -3.98 -3.94 30.08
N LYS A 153 -2.86 -4.47 30.60
CA LYS A 153 -1.93 -5.35 29.86
C LYS A 153 -2.10 -6.83 30.21
N GLN A 154 -3.09 -7.19 31.01
CA GLN A 154 -3.38 -8.57 31.40
C GLN A 154 -4.81 -8.92 31.03
#